data_b600c1c8ac50d1420357594db6810aa3
#
_entry.id   b600c1c8ac50d1420357594db6810aa3
#
_cell.length_a   1.000
_cell.length_b   1.000
_cell.length_c   1.000
_cell.angle_alpha   90.00
_cell.angle_beta   90.00
_cell.angle_gamma   90.00
#
_symmetry.space_group_name_H-M   'P 1'
#
loop_
_entity.id
_entity.type
_entity.pdbx_description
1 polymer ?
#
loop_
_entity_poly.entity_id
_entity_poly.type
_entity_poly.pdbx_seq_one_letter_code
_entity_poly.pdbx_strand_id
1 'polypeptide(L)'
;MKNWLGTGTATLSFILWGMLPLYYQFMPEVNMWELISHRVLWSVILLGGLFLLLGHKVPWARLRSEPRQLGLILLAGPVMSISWCMFTWCLTTGQVLTTSLAFFMTPLFNIVFAVIFLKERLTPQKHLAVALALAGLAYMLFCYGQLPWFSLIMGANFACYGLIKKKIHYDTGTSLYLEAMVQLPVALIIIGTLAWHGKGAFVNGDLADKLLLMGSAPATLLPVGLFCYAVARTRMSTVGLLQYIEPSLAFLLAIYWFGETPDPIKTVGFAFVWAGLLVSLVPLHRLKRQPQGEPR
;
A
#
# COMPACT_ATOMS: atom_id res chain seq x y z
N MET A 1 -21.53 0.60 -13.08
CA MET A 1 -21.56 1.14 -11.70
C MET A 1 -20.50 0.51 -10.77
N LYS A 2 -20.29 -0.83 -10.75
CA LYS A 2 -19.31 -1.48 -9.84
C LYS A 2 -17.86 -0.99 -9.96
N ASN A 3 -17.40 -0.61 -11.15
CA ASN A 3 -16.00 -0.18 -11.35
C ASN A 3 -15.68 1.21 -10.77
N TRP A 4 -16.66 2.10 -10.66
CA TRP A 4 -16.44 3.46 -10.17
C TRP A 4 -16.18 3.49 -8.66
N LEU A 5 -16.93 2.72 -7.87
CA LEU A 5 -16.71 2.59 -6.43
C LEU A 5 -15.34 1.99 -6.12
N GLY A 6 -14.93 0.94 -6.84
CA GLY A 6 -13.61 0.34 -6.63
C GLY A 6 -12.46 1.27 -7.00
N THR A 7 -12.60 2.07 -8.06
CA THR A 7 -11.60 3.08 -8.44
C THR A 7 -11.54 4.21 -7.41
N GLY A 8 -12.69 4.71 -6.96
CA GLY A 8 -12.77 5.77 -5.95
C GLY A 8 -12.18 5.34 -4.61
N THR A 9 -12.45 4.11 -4.15
CA THR A 9 -11.87 3.59 -2.91
C THR A 9 -10.36 3.35 -3.03
N ALA A 10 -9.85 2.92 -4.21
CA ALA A 10 -8.41 2.85 -4.46
C ALA A 10 -7.75 4.21 -4.38
N THR A 11 -8.33 5.21 -5.05
CA THR A 11 -7.82 6.60 -5.02
C THR A 11 -7.76 7.13 -3.59
N LEU A 12 -8.84 6.97 -2.82
CA LEU A 12 -8.90 7.41 -1.42
C LEU A 12 -7.86 6.68 -0.55
N SER A 13 -7.70 5.37 -0.74
CA SER A 13 -6.67 4.58 -0.04
C SER A 13 -5.27 5.17 -0.24
N PHE A 14 -4.88 5.44 -1.49
CA PHE A 14 -3.55 5.96 -1.80
C PHE A 14 -3.35 7.41 -1.40
N ILE A 15 -4.41 8.23 -1.38
CA ILE A 15 -4.38 9.57 -0.78
C ILE A 15 -4.07 9.47 0.71
N LEU A 16 -4.80 8.62 1.44
CA LEU A 16 -4.59 8.42 2.87
C LEU A 16 -3.18 7.90 3.18
N TRP A 17 -2.67 6.94 2.40
CA TRP A 17 -1.29 6.47 2.57
C TRP A 17 -0.25 7.54 2.26
N GLY A 18 -0.46 8.33 1.21
CA GLY A 18 0.43 9.45 0.87
C GLY A 18 0.44 10.57 1.92
N MET A 19 -0.61 10.66 2.75
CA MET A 19 -0.69 11.61 3.86
C MET A 19 -0.14 11.06 5.19
N LEU A 20 0.22 9.78 5.28
CA LEU A 20 0.77 9.20 6.52
C LEU A 20 2.02 9.91 7.07
N PRO A 21 2.92 10.50 6.27
CA PRO A 21 4.04 11.28 6.79
C PRO A 21 3.58 12.42 7.73
N LEU A 22 2.41 13.03 7.46
CA LEU A 22 1.83 14.05 8.35
C LEU A 22 1.42 13.49 9.71
N TYR A 23 1.09 12.21 9.80
CA TYR A 23 0.81 11.54 11.06
C TYR A 23 2.10 11.19 11.79
N TYR A 24 3.08 10.62 11.09
CA TYR A 24 4.31 10.16 11.71
C TYR A 24 5.25 11.27 12.16
N GLN A 25 5.11 12.51 11.65
CA GLN A 25 5.89 13.66 12.12
C GLN A 25 5.71 13.95 13.62
N PHE A 26 4.59 13.50 14.22
CA PHE A 26 4.32 13.66 15.65
C PHE A 26 4.96 12.59 16.52
N MET A 27 5.65 11.62 15.92
CA MET A 27 6.30 10.49 16.60
C MET A 27 7.77 10.31 16.18
N PRO A 28 8.62 11.36 16.24
CA PRO A 28 9.97 11.30 15.69
C PRO A 28 10.89 10.30 16.42
N GLU A 29 10.65 10.07 17.73
CA GLU A 29 11.49 9.24 18.59
C GLU A 29 10.93 7.84 18.85
N VAL A 30 9.73 7.55 18.33
CA VAL A 30 9.12 6.24 18.55
C VAL A 30 9.86 5.17 17.76
N ASN A 31 10.23 4.10 18.47
CA ASN A 31 10.84 2.94 17.82
C ASN A 31 9.88 2.34 16.78
N MET A 32 10.35 2.21 15.54
CA MET A 32 9.52 1.71 14.44
C MET A 32 8.98 0.30 14.68
N TRP A 33 9.72 -0.56 15.38
CA TRP A 33 9.25 -1.91 15.75
C TRP A 33 8.12 -1.84 16.77
N GLU A 34 8.21 -0.90 17.70
CA GLU A 34 7.15 -0.60 18.66
C GLU A 34 5.89 -0.10 17.93
N LEU A 35 6.05 0.87 17.02
CA LEU A 35 4.96 1.41 16.22
C LEU A 35 4.24 0.31 15.41
N ILE A 36 4.98 -0.56 14.71
CA ILE A 36 4.41 -1.67 13.95
C ILE A 36 3.68 -2.65 14.86
N SER A 37 4.24 -2.95 16.03
CA SER A 37 3.66 -3.90 16.98
C SER A 37 2.38 -3.35 17.62
N HIS A 38 2.38 -2.09 18.05
CA HIS A 38 1.18 -1.43 18.57
C HIS A 38 0.09 -1.31 17.49
N ARG A 39 0.46 -1.03 16.25
CA ARG A 39 -0.48 -1.03 15.14
C ARG A 39 -1.20 -2.37 14.99
N VAL A 40 -0.48 -3.50 15.07
CA VAL A 40 -1.08 -4.83 15.02
C VAL A 40 -2.00 -5.06 16.22
N LEU A 41 -1.52 -4.80 17.44
CA LEU A 41 -2.27 -4.96 18.67
C LEU A 41 -3.60 -4.17 18.63
N TRP A 42 -3.50 -2.88 18.36
CA TRP A 42 -4.68 -2.00 18.33
C TRP A 42 -5.59 -2.27 17.13
N SER A 43 -5.06 -2.85 16.03
CA SER A 43 -5.90 -3.33 14.92
C SER A 43 -6.78 -4.51 15.34
N VAL A 44 -6.24 -5.45 16.11
CA VAL A 44 -7.02 -6.58 16.65
C VAL A 44 -8.10 -6.08 17.61
N ILE A 45 -7.73 -5.16 18.52
CA ILE A 45 -8.67 -4.59 19.48
C ILE A 45 -9.78 -3.79 18.77
N LEU A 46 -9.41 -2.93 17.81
CA LEU A 46 -10.36 -2.10 17.08
C LEU A 46 -11.33 -2.93 16.23
N LEU A 47 -10.81 -3.87 15.43
CA LEU A 47 -11.65 -4.73 14.59
C LEU A 47 -12.47 -5.69 15.41
N GLY A 48 -11.90 -6.29 16.46
CA GLY A 48 -12.62 -7.15 17.39
C GLY A 48 -13.73 -6.41 18.13
N GLY A 49 -13.46 -5.21 18.63
CA GLY A 49 -14.44 -4.33 19.24
C GLY A 49 -15.56 -3.93 18.28
N LEU A 50 -15.20 -3.57 17.05
CA LEU A 50 -16.18 -3.25 15.99
C LEU A 50 -17.06 -4.45 15.65
N PHE A 51 -16.51 -5.66 15.59
CA PHE A 51 -17.25 -6.88 15.35
C PHE A 51 -18.25 -7.16 16.46
N LEU A 52 -17.85 -6.97 17.73
CA LEU A 52 -18.75 -7.11 18.87
C LEU A 52 -19.90 -6.09 18.82
N LEU A 53 -19.59 -4.82 18.54
CA LEU A 53 -20.59 -3.75 18.45
C LEU A 53 -21.58 -3.93 17.30
N LEU A 54 -21.10 -4.41 16.14
CA LEU A 54 -21.95 -4.66 14.97
C LEU A 54 -22.61 -6.05 14.95
N GLY A 55 -22.36 -6.89 15.95
CA GLY A 55 -22.82 -8.27 15.96
C GLY A 55 -22.23 -9.14 14.84
N HIS A 56 -21.10 -8.71 14.24
CA HIS A 56 -20.45 -9.45 13.17
C HIS A 56 -19.72 -10.68 13.74
N LYS A 57 -20.01 -11.84 13.18
CA LYS A 57 -19.40 -13.10 13.61
C LYS A 57 -18.41 -13.59 12.55
N VAL A 58 -17.18 -13.88 12.97
CA VAL A 58 -16.21 -14.55 12.11
C VAL A 58 -16.75 -15.92 11.73
N PRO A 59 -16.87 -16.26 10.45
CA PRO A 59 -17.50 -17.51 10.01
C PRO A 59 -16.54 -18.72 10.13
N TRP A 60 -16.16 -19.07 11.37
CA TRP A 60 -15.15 -20.10 11.66
C TRP A 60 -15.47 -21.47 11.05
N ALA A 61 -16.75 -21.88 11.06
CA ALA A 61 -17.15 -23.15 10.47
C ALA A 61 -16.86 -23.20 8.97
N ARG A 62 -17.22 -22.13 8.26
CA ARG A 62 -16.97 -22.00 6.82
C ARG A 62 -15.46 -21.87 6.52
N LEU A 63 -14.72 -21.12 7.31
CA LEU A 63 -13.27 -20.98 7.14
C LEU A 63 -12.54 -22.33 7.28
N ARG A 64 -12.97 -23.16 8.24
CA ARG A 64 -12.42 -24.52 8.42
C ARG A 64 -12.76 -25.46 7.29
N SER A 65 -13.92 -25.31 6.65
CA SER A 65 -14.32 -26.10 5.47
C SER A 65 -13.66 -25.63 4.17
N GLU A 66 -13.09 -24.40 4.15
CA GLU A 66 -12.41 -23.84 3.01
C GLU A 66 -10.89 -23.61 3.29
N PRO A 67 -10.07 -24.67 3.48
CA PRO A 67 -8.68 -24.54 3.95
C PRO A 67 -7.80 -23.69 3.02
N ARG A 68 -8.10 -23.67 1.71
CA ARG A 68 -7.40 -22.83 0.74
C ARG A 68 -7.64 -21.33 1.00
N GLN A 69 -8.87 -20.96 1.33
CA GLN A 69 -9.20 -19.55 1.63
C GLN A 69 -8.58 -19.13 2.97
N LEU A 70 -8.69 -20.00 3.98
CA LEU A 70 -8.03 -19.79 5.26
C LEU A 70 -6.51 -19.61 5.07
N GLY A 71 -5.87 -20.50 4.31
CA GLY A 71 -4.44 -20.41 4.01
C GLY A 71 -4.04 -19.11 3.32
N LEU A 72 -4.85 -18.60 2.37
CA LEU A 72 -4.61 -17.30 1.74
C LEU A 72 -4.70 -16.14 2.74
N ILE A 73 -5.68 -16.17 3.65
CA ILE A 73 -5.85 -15.14 4.68
C ILE A 73 -4.66 -15.18 5.64
N LEU A 74 -4.31 -16.36 6.15
CA LEU A 74 -3.19 -16.53 7.08
C LEU A 74 -1.83 -16.17 6.45
N LEU A 75 -1.68 -16.32 5.15
CA LEU A 75 -0.47 -15.94 4.41
C LEU A 75 -0.40 -14.43 4.15
N ALA A 76 -1.53 -13.77 3.95
CA ALA A 76 -1.58 -12.35 3.60
C ALA A 76 -0.92 -11.47 4.69
N GLY A 77 -1.19 -11.74 5.96
CA GLY A 77 -0.59 -11.02 7.10
C GLY A 77 0.94 -11.05 7.10
N PRO A 78 1.60 -12.22 7.15
CA PRO A 78 3.05 -12.33 7.07
C PRO A 78 3.65 -11.69 5.81
N VAL A 79 3.04 -11.87 4.64
CA VAL A 79 3.50 -11.23 3.39
C VAL A 79 3.49 -9.71 3.53
N MET A 80 2.43 -9.13 4.10
CA MET A 80 2.39 -7.68 4.35
C MET A 80 3.44 -7.26 5.38
N SER A 81 3.64 -8.05 6.45
CA SER A 81 4.63 -7.78 7.49
C SER A 81 6.06 -7.76 6.94
N ILE A 82 6.41 -8.64 6.02
CA ILE A 82 7.73 -8.63 5.37
C ILE A 82 7.99 -7.29 4.70
N SER A 83 7.03 -6.74 3.94
CA SER A 83 7.17 -5.42 3.32
C SER A 83 7.40 -4.33 4.36
N TRP A 84 6.64 -4.35 5.47
CA TRP A 84 6.80 -3.36 6.54
C TRP A 84 8.12 -3.50 7.29
N CYS A 85 8.57 -4.72 7.56
CA CYS A 85 9.87 -4.96 8.20
C CYS A 85 11.02 -4.47 7.30
N MET A 86 10.98 -4.77 6.01
CA MET A 86 11.97 -4.28 5.05
C MET A 86 11.96 -2.76 4.94
N PHE A 87 10.78 -2.15 4.87
CA PHE A 87 10.63 -0.71 4.87
C PHE A 87 11.23 -0.07 6.13
N THR A 88 10.88 -0.60 7.30
CA THR A 88 11.41 -0.16 8.59
C THR A 88 12.92 -0.28 8.64
N TRP A 89 13.46 -1.42 8.20
CA TRP A 89 14.91 -1.66 8.17
C TRP A 89 15.61 -0.65 7.24
N CYS A 90 15.09 -0.40 6.04
CA CYS A 90 15.66 0.60 5.14
C CYS A 90 15.66 2.01 5.75
N LEU A 91 14.61 2.39 6.47
CA LEU A 91 14.55 3.69 7.14
C LEU A 91 15.57 3.80 8.29
N THR A 92 15.64 2.77 9.14
CA THR A 92 16.54 2.77 10.30
C THR A 92 18.02 2.65 9.93
N THR A 93 18.33 2.10 8.75
CA THR A 93 19.71 2.02 8.21
C THR A 93 20.05 3.17 7.25
N GLY A 94 19.20 4.19 7.15
CA GLY A 94 19.44 5.37 6.31
C GLY A 94 19.32 5.12 4.81
N GLN A 95 18.73 4.00 4.39
CA GLN A 95 18.55 3.64 2.96
C GLN A 95 17.31 4.32 2.34
N VAL A 96 17.24 5.65 2.46
CA VAL A 96 16.10 6.45 1.97
C VAL A 96 15.89 6.30 0.47
N LEU A 97 16.97 6.17 -0.31
CA LEU A 97 16.90 5.96 -1.76
C LEU A 97 16.20 4.64 -2.09
N THR A 98 16.58 3.55 -1.40
CA THR A 98 15.99 2.22 -1.57
C THR A 98 14.48 2.26 -1.33
N THR A 99 14.05 2.93 -0.27
CA THR A 99 12.63 3.12 0.06
C THR A 99 11.89 3.90 -1.03
N SER A 100 12.47 5.00 -1.49
CA SER A 100 11.87 5.82 -2.56
C SER A 100 11.68 5.03 -3.85
N LEU A 101 12.69 4.25 -4.27
CA LEU A 101 12.62 3.41 -5.46
C LEU A 101 11.58 2.28 -5.31
N ALA A 102 11.39 1.74 -4.10
CA ALA A 102 10.34 0.73 -3.85
C ALA A 102 8.94 1.29 -4.17
N PHE A 103 8.66 2.54 -3.82
CA PHE A 103 7.39 3.19 -4.14
C PHE A 103 7.16 3.36 -5.66
N PHE A 104 8.23 3.52 -6.44
CA PHE A 104 8.12 3.53 -7.90
C PHE A 104 7.91 2.14 -8.49
N MET A 105 8.54 1.12 -7.92
CA MET A 105 8.50 -0.24 -8.43
C MET A 105 7.21 -0.97 -8.09
N THR A 106 6.65 -0.72 -6.91
CA THR A 106 5.44 -1.42 -6.43
C THR A 106 4.25 -1.32 -7.39
N PRO A 107 3.88 -0.14 -7.93
CA PRO A 107 2.82 -0.01 -8.92
C PRO A 107 3.09 -0.81 -10.20
N LEU A 108 4.34 -0.84 -10.65
CA LEU A 108 4.74 -1.63 -11.83
C LEU A 108 4.58 -3.12 -11.58
N PHE A 109 5.02 -3.62 -10.42
CA PHE A 109 4.80 -5.02 -10.05
C PHE A 109 3.33 -5.38 -9.95
N ASN A 110 2.48 -4.51 -9.42
CA ASN A 110 1.03 -4.72 -9.41
C ASN A 110 0.47 -4.88 -10.82
N ILE A 111 0.93 -4.08 -11.79
CA ILE A 111 0.50 -4.18 -13.19
C ILE A 111 1.06 -5.46 -13.85
N VAL A 112 2.34 -5.76 -13.65
CA VAL A 112 2.98 -6.99 -14.16
C VAL A 112 2.24 -8.22 -13.64
N PHE A 113 1.95 -8.27 -12.34
CA PHE A 113 1.23 -9.38 -11.73
C PHE A 113 -0.23 -9.47 -12.21
N ALA A 114 -0.88 -8.34 -12.47
CA ALA A 114 -2.21 -8.31 -13.10
C ALA A 114 -2.19 -8.96 -14.49
N VAL A 115 -1.18 -8.67 -15.30
CA VAL A 115 -1.04 -9.22 -16.64
C VAL A 115 -0.67 -10.72 -16.59
N ILE A 116 0.34 -11.09 -15.80
CA ILE A 116 0.86 -12.47 -15.76
C ILE A 116 -0.12 -13.41 -15.06
N PHE A 117 -0.52 -13.09 -13.83
CA PHE A 117 -1.27 -14.02 -12.97
C PHE A 117 -2.80 -13.90 -13.12
N LEU A 118 -3.30 -12.70 -13.44
CA LEU A 118 -4.73 -12.48 -13.63
C LEU A 118 -5.14 -12.40 -15.10
N LYS A 119 -4.15 -12.47 -16.02
CA LYS A 119 -4.35 -12.40 -17.48
C LYS A 119 -5.14 -11.13 -17.88
N GLU A 120 -4.93 -10.04 -17.17
CA GLU A 120 -5.56 -8.76 -17.49
C GLU A 120 -5.00 -8.20 -18.81
N ARG A 121 -5.89 -7.81 -19.71
CA ARG A 121 -5.50 -7.10 -20.95
C ARG A 121 -5.43 -5.61 -20.67
N LEU A 122 -4.29 -5.01 -20.94
CA LEU A 122 -4.10 -3.57 -20.82
C LEU A 122 -4.70 -2.86 -22.05
N THR A 123 -5.29 -1.69 -21.82
CA THR A 123 -5.67 -0.80 -22.94
C THR A 123 -4.42 -0.11 -23.52
N PRO A 124 -4.47 0.40 -24.77
CA PRO A 124 -3.33 1.14 -25.34
C PRO A 124 -2.82 2.29 -24.45
N GLN A 125 -3.74 3.00 -23.80
CA GLN A 125 -3.42 4.07 -22.85
C GLN A 125 -2.62 3.55 -21.65
N LYS A 126 -3.01 2.40 -21.10
CA LYS A 126 -2.30 1.77 -20.00
C LYS A 126 -0.92 1.26 -20.42
N HIS A 127 -0.77 0.74 -21.64
CA HIS A 127 0.54 0.37 -22.17
C HIS A 127 1.48 1.59 -22.23
N LEU A 128 0.98 2.72 -22.77
CA LEU A 128 1.78 3.94 -22.81
C LEU A 128 2.10 4.48 -21.42
N ALA A 129 1.14 4.46 -20.48
CA ALA A 129 1.37 4.85 -19.10
C ALA A 129 2.45 3.99 -18.42
N VAL A 130 2.40 2.68 -18.62
CA VAL A 130 3.41 1.74 -18.08
C VAL A 130 4.78 1.98 -18.74
N ALA A 131 4.82 2.21 -20.06
CA ALA A 131 6.06 2.50 -20.75
C ALA A 131 6.73 3.80 -20.23
N LEU A 132 5.94 4.85 -19.98
CA LEU A 132 6.43 6.09 -19.39
C LEU A 132 6.93 5.87 -17.94
N ALA A 133 6.19 5.13 -17.11
CA ALA A 133 6.65 4.82 -15.76
C ALA A 133 7.93 3.97 -15.75
N LEU A 134 8.06 3.01 -16.68
CA LEU A 134 9.31 2.25 -16.87
C LEU A 134 10.47 3.13 -17.34
N ALA A 135 10.21 4.08 -18.23
CA ALA A 135 11.23 5.04 -18.68
C ALA A 135 11.72 5.93 -17.53
N GLY A 136 10.80 6.43 -16.68
CA GLY A 136 11.14 7.18 -15.48
C GLY A 136 11.96 6.36 -14.49
N LEU A 137 11.57 5.10 -14.24
CA LEU A 137 12.33 4.19 -13.39
C LEU A 137 13.73 3.89 -13.98
N ALA A 138 13.82 3.58 -15.26
CA ALA A 138 15.09 3.32 -15.93
C ALA A 138 16.04 4.54 -15.87
N TYR A 139 15.50 5.74 -16.06
CA TYR A 139 16.24 6.98 -15.86
C TYR A 139 16.79 7.10 -14.44
N MET A 140 15.95 6.87 -13.42
CA MET A 140 16.38 6.93 -12.01
C MET A 140 17.47 5.90 -11.72
N LEU A 141 17.30 4.65 -12.18
CA LEU A 141 18.30 3.59 -12.00
C LEU A 141 19.64 3.92 -12.68
N PHE A 142 19.58 4.47 -13.89
CA PHE A 142 20.78 4.90 -14.61
C PHE A 142 21.52 6.02 -13.87
N CYS A 143 20.81 7.04 -13.40
CA CYS A 143 21.40 8.16 -12.69
C CYS A 143 21.95 7.78 -11.30
N TYR A 144 21.28 6.89 -10.57
CA TYR A 144 21.74 6.45 -9.25
C TYR A 144 22.83 5.35 -9.30
N GLY A 145 22.99 4.69 -10.45
CA GLY A 145 24.06 3.72 -10.69
C GLY A 145 24.02 2.45 -9.84
N GLN A 146 22.92 2.17 -9.17
CA GLN A 146 22.76 1.01 -8.26
C GLN A 146 21.45 0.28 -8.53
N LEU A 147 21.53 -1.06 -8.53
CA LEU A 147 20.33 -1.89 -8.63
C LEU A 147 19.74 -2.11 -7.22
N PRO A 148 18.55 -1.57 -6.94
CA PRO A 148 17.98 -1.58 -5.60
C PRO A 148 17.26 -2.91 -5.33
N TRP A 149 18.00 -3.96 -4.99
CA TRP A 149 17.46 -5.30 -4.71
C TRP A 149 16.33 -5.29 -3.66
N PHE A 150 16.52 -4.54 -2.58
CA PHE A 150 15.48 -4.41 -1.55
C PHE A 150 14.21 -3.77 -2.08
N SER A 151 14.31 -2.73 -2.93
CA SER A 151 13.16 -2.10 -3.56
C SER A 151 12.40 -3.07 -4.46
N LEU A 152 13.12 -3.91 -5.22
CA LEU A 152 12.53 -4.94 -6.05
C LEU A 152 11.75 -5.95 -5.20
N ILE A 153 12.36 -6.45 -4.13
CA ILE A 153 11.73 -7.43 -3.23
C ILE A 153 10.51 -6.80 -2.54
N MET A 154 10.63 -5.58 -2.02
CA MET A 154 9.52 -4.87 -1.37
C MET A 154 8.34 -4.68 -2.32
N GLY A 155 8.62 -4.18 -3.54
CA GLY A 155 7.58 -3.95 -4.55
C GLY A 155 6.89 -5.23 -4.99
N ALA A 156 7.67 -6.29 -5.27
CA ALA A 156 7.14 -7.59 -5.65
C ALA A 156 6.31 -8.21 -4.50
N ASN A 157 6.80 -8.11 -3.26
CA ASN A 157 6.11 -8.67 -2.09
C ASN A 157 4.77 -7.96 -1.84
N PHE A 158 4.73 -6.62 -1.96
CA PHE A 158 3.46 -5.88 -1.85
C PHE A 158 2.48 -6.25 -2.98
N ALA A 159 2.98 -6.44 -4.20
CA ALA A 159 2.15 -6.91 -5.32
C ALA A 159 1.64 -8.34 -5.08
N CYS A 160 2.43 -9.22 -4.45
CA CYS A 160 1.97 -10.52 -3.98
C CYS A 160 0.82 -10.39 -2.98
N TYR A 161 0.93 -9.48 -2.02
CA TYR A 161 -0.17 -9.18 -1.10
C TYR A 161 -1.44 -8.79 -1.84
N GLY A 162 -1.36 -7.82 -2.77
CA GLY A 162 -2.50 -7.42 -3.61
C GLY A 162 -3.11 -8.59 -4.39
N LEU A 163 -2.27 -9.47 -4.94
CA LEU A 163 -2.71 -10.67 -5.67
C LEU A 163 -3.42 -11.68 -4.75
N ILE A 164 -2.91 -11.89 -3.54
CA ILE A 164 -3.55 -12.74 -2.51
C ILE A 164 -4.90 -12.16 -2.15
N LYS A 165 -4.97 -10.88 -1.83
CA LYS A 165 -6.23 -10.18 -1.49
C LYS A 165 -7.26 -10.26 -2.60
N LYS A 166 -6.84 -10.24 -3.88
CA LYS A 166 -7.73 -10.43 -5.04
C LYS A 166 -8.39 -11.81 -5.08
N LYS A 167 -7.73 -12.83 -4.52
CA LYS A 167 -8.21 -14.22 -4.50
C LYS A 167 -9.00 -14.59 -3.25
N ILE A 168 -9.03 -13.75 -2.24
CA ILE A 168 -9.81 -13.96 -1.03
C ILE A 168 -11.26 -13.56 -1.30
N HIS A 169 -12.20 -14.48 -1.00
CA HIS A 169 -13.63 -14.29 -1.21
C HIS A 169 -14.40 -13.93 0.06
N TYR A 170 -13.70 -13.70 1.15
CA TYR A 170 -14.28 -13.23 2.42
C TYR A 170 -14.35 -11.70 2.46
N ASP A 171 -15.19 -11.18 3.34
CA ASP A 171 -15.26 -9.74 3.55
C ASP A 171 -13.94 -9.16 4.05
N THR A 172 -13.73 -7.89 3.75
CA THR A 172 -12.46 -7.19 4.05
C THR A 172 -12.18 -7.15 5.56
N GLY A 173 -13.22 -6.94 6.39
CA GLY A 173 -13.07 -6.87 7.84
C GLY A 173 -12.60 -8.20 8.43
N THR A 174 -13.27 -9.31 8.08
CA THR A 174 -12.87 -10.66 8.52
C THR A 174 -11.45 -11.00 8.09
N SER A 175 -11.07 -10.71 6.83
CA SER A 175 -9.73 -10.98 6.33
C SER A 175 -8.68 -10.18 7.11
N LEU A 176 -8.86 -8.87 7.30
CA LEU A 176 -7.91 -8.01 8.01
C LEU A 176 -7.81 -8.37 9.50
N TYR A 177 -8.92 -8.73 10.13
CA TYR A 177 -8.91 -9.19 11.53
C TYR A 177 -8.07 -10.44 11.71
N LEU A 178 -8.27 -11.44 10.85
CA LEU A 178 -7.51 -12.69 10.92
C LEU A 178 -6.02 -12.49 10.57
N GLU A 179 -5.71 -11.62 9.62
CA GLU A 179 -4.33 -11.23 9.30
C GLU A 179 -3.63 -10.58 10.50
N ALA A 180 -4.32 -9.67 11.21
CA ALA A 180 -3.80 -9.05 12.40
C ALA A 180 -3.63 -10.06 13.55
N MET A 181 -4.58 -11.01 13.72
CA MET A 181 -4.50 -12.08 14.72
C MET A 181 -3.28 -12.98 14.52
N VAL A 182 -2.91 -13.30 13.28
CA VAL A 182 -1.71 -14.10 12.97
C VAL A 182 -0.42 -13.37 13.37
N GLN A 183 -0.40 -12.06 13.25
CA GLN A 183 0.77 -11.23 13.57
C GLN A 183 0.85 -10.89 15.07
N LEU A 184 -0.28 -10.99 15.79
CA LEU A 184 -0.41 -10.59 17.19
C LEU A 184 0.61 -11.24 18.14
N PRO A 185 0.92 -12.55 18.07
CA PRO A 185 1.92 -13.15 18.95
C PRO A 185 3.29 -12.48 18.86
N VAL A 186 3.75 -12.20 17.62
CA VAL A 186 5.03 -11.52 17.39
C VAL A 186 4.99 -10.09 17.92
N ALA A 187 3.90 -9.38 17.67
CA ALA A 187 3.71 -8.02 18.17
C ALA A 187 3.74 -7.97 19.71
N LEU A 188 3.08 -8.91 20.39
CA LEU A 188 3.09 -9.00 21.85
C LEU A 188 4.46 -9.33 22.41
N ILE A 189 5.25 -10.17 21.74
CA ILE A 189 6.65 -10.45 22.13
C ILE A 189 7.47 -9.18 22.04
N ILE A 190 7.37 -8.41 20.96
CA ILE A 190 8.14 -7.15 20.78
C ILE A 190 7.71 -6.13 21.84
N ILE A 191 6.41 -5.90 22.04
CA ILE A 191 5.92 -4.98 23.07
C ILE A 191 6.36 -5.42 24.46
N GLY A 192 6.22 -6.71 24.78
CA GLY A 192 6.61 -7.28 26.07
C GLY A 192 8.10 -7.16 26.34
N THR A 193 8.95 -7.40 25.34
CA THR A 193 10.42 -7.24 25.50
C THR A 193 10.81 -5.78 25.70
N LEU A 194 10.20 -4.83 24.97
CA LEU A 194 10.45 -3.41 25.18
C LEU A 194 10.03 -2.97 26.59
N ALA A 195 8.82 -3.38 27.01
CA ALA A 195 8.32 -3.08 28.36
C ALA A 195 9.18 -3.69 29.47
N TRP A 196 9.62 -4.94 29.31
CA TRP A 196 10.50 -5.62 30.26
C TRP A 196 11.84 -4.89 30.48
N HIS A 197 12.39 -4.31 29.41
CA HIS A 197 13.62 -3.54 29.48
C HIS A 197 13.41 -2.07 29.88
N GLY A 198 12.19 -1.69 30.25
CA GLY A 198 11.85 -0.30 30.56
C GLY A 198 12.03 0.64 29.36
N LYS A 199 11.92 0.13 28.14
CA LYS A 199 12.07 0.87 26.88
C LYS A 199 10.73 0.98 26.18
N GLY A 200 10.61 1.99 25.30
CA GLY A 200 9.44 2.20 24.48
C GLY A 200 8.61 3.41 24.91
N ALA A 201 8.03 4.07 23.91
CA ALA A 201 7.22 5.27 24.08
C ALA A 201 5.89 4.96 24.78
N PHE A 202 5.35 3.77 24.64
CA PHE A 202 4.10 3.39 25.32
C PHE A 202 4.27 3.27 26.83
N VAL A 203 5.45 2.87 27.30
CA VAL A 203 5.77 2.73 28.74
C VAL A 203 6.20 4.07 29.32
N ASN A 204 7.15 4.74 28.67
CA ASN A 204 7.86 5.91 29.20
C ASN A 204 7.35 7.24 28.64
N GLY A 205 6.62 7.22 27.53
CA GLY A 205 6.08 8.40 26.88
C GLY A 205 4.88 8.99 27.62
N ASP A 206 4.51 10.17 27.22
CA ASP A 206 3.34 10.88 27.73
C ASP A 206 2.01 10.30 27.20
N LEU A 207 0.90 10.95 27.52
CA LEU A 207 -0.42 10.56 27.02
C LEU A 207 -0.55 10.71 25.50
N ALA A 208 0.11 11.72 24.92
CA ALA A 208 0.05 11.97 23.48
C ALA A 208 0.76 10.82 22.72
N ASP A 209 1.93 10.38 23.17
CA ASP A 209 2.66 9.24 22.58
C ASP A 209 1.80 7.96 22.60
N LYS A 210 1.15 7.69 23.72
CA LYS A 210 0.26 6.53 23.87
C LYS A 210 -0.94 6.61 22.92
N LEU A 211 -1.59 7.77 22.84
CA LEU A 211 -2.72 8.00 21.95
C LEU A 211 -2.31 7.92 20.48
N LEU A 212 -1.13 8.43 20.11
CA LEU A 212 -0.58 8.32 18.77
C LEU A 212 -0.26 6.85 18.42
N LEU A 213 0.33 6.08 19.33
CA LEU A 213 0.54 4.64 19.10
C LEU A 213 -0.78 3.89 18.92
N MET A 214 -1.82 4.19 19.71
CA MET A 214 -3.16 3.63 19.54
C MET A 214 -3.79 4.06 18.20
N GLY A 215 -3.68 5.34 17.85
CA GLY A 215 -4.18 5.93 16.62
C GLY A 215 -3.51 5.39 15.34
N SER A 216 -2.33 4.78 15.46
CA SER A 216 -1.64 4.14 14.33
C SER A 216 -2.44 3.01 13.68
N ALA A 217 -3.29 2.32 14.45
CA ALA A 217 -4.17 1.27 13.94
C ALA A 217 -5.24 1.81 12.98
N PRO A 218 -6.13 2.74 13.36
CA PRO A 218 -7.10 3.30 12.43
C PRO A 218 -6.45 4.05 11.27
N ALA A 219 -5.33 4.76 11.48
CA ALA A 219 -4.57 5.45 10.44
C ALA A 219 -4.07 4.48 9.34
N THR A 220 -3.82 3.23 9.69
CA THR A 220 -3.35 2.21 8.76
C THR A 220 -4.48 1.30 8.26
N LEU A 221 -5.38 0.87 9.14
CA LEU A 221 -6.48 -0.02 8.77
C LEU A 221 -7.43 0.59 7.75
N LEU A 222 -7.69 1.89 7.85
CA LEU A 222 -8.59 2.57 6.93
C LEU A 222 -8.07 2.51 5.48
N PRO A 223 -6.85 2.96 5.16
CA PRO A 223 -6.34 2.83 3.79
C PRO A 223 -6.17 1.39 3.34
N VAL A 224 -5.68 0.47 4.20
CA VAL A 224 -5.57 -0.95 3.87
C VAL A 224 -6.94 -1.56 3.57
N GLY A 225 -7.95 -1.25 4.35
CA GLY A 225 -9.32 -1.71 4.13
C GLY A 225 -9.89 -1.22 2.79
N LEU A 226 -9.71 0.06 2.48
CA LEU A 226 -10.11 0.65 1.19
C LEU A 226 -9.35 0.01 0.02
N PHE A 227 -8.06 -0.24 0.15
CA PHE A 227 -7.25 -0.95 -0.84
C PHE A 227 -7.77 -2.36 -1.08
N CYS A 228 -8.00 -3.14 -0.02
CA CYS A 228 -8.52 -4.50 -0.13
C CYS A 228 -9.91 -4.52 -0.79
N TYR A 229 -10.77 -3.59 -0.41
CA TYR A 229 -12.09 -3.42 -1.05
C TYR A 229 -11.95 -3.09 -2.54
N ALA A 230 -11.03 -2.20 -2.89
CA ALA A 230 -10.76 -1.79 -4.27
C ALA A 230 -10.21 -2.95 -5.11
N VAL A 231 -9.20 -3.65 -4.61
CA VAL A 231 -8.57 -4.80 -5.30
C VAL A 231 -9.58 -5.89 -5.59
N ALA A 232 -10.50 -6.18 -4.66
CA ALA A 232 -11.55 -7.17 -4.86
C ALA A 232 -12.52 -6.81 -6.00
N ARG A 233 -12.74 -5.51 -6.29
CA ARG A 233 -13.80 -5.01 -7.19
C ARG A 233 -13.30 -4.35 -8.47
N THR A 234 -12.01 -4.03 -8.54
CA THR A 234 -11.40 -3.29 -9.65
C THR A 234 -10.29 -4.13 -10.29
N ARG A 235 -9.95 -3.83 -11.54
CA ARG A 235 -8.78 -4.45 -12.19
C ARG A 235 -7.50 -4.08 -11.44
N MET A 236 -6.67 -5.06 -11.14
CA MET A 236 -5.43 -4.84 -10.40
C MET A 236 -4.46 -3.92 -11.16
N SER A 237 -4.47 -3.94 -12.50
CA SER A 237 -3.74 -3.00 -13.33
C SER A 237 -4.20 -1.54 -13.18
N THR A 238 -5.48 -1.30 -12.89
CA THR A 238 -6.00 0.05 -12.58
C THR A 238 -5.56 0.48 -11.19
N VAL A 239 -5.64 -0.42 -10.20
CA VAL A 239 -5.17 -0.16 -8.83
C VAL A 239 -3.67 0.17 -8.86
N GLY A 240 -2.86 -0.58 -9.63
CA GLY A 240 -1.43 -0.30 -9.78
C GLY A 240 -1.13 1.08 -10.35
N LEU A 241 -1.88 1.56 -11.36
CA LEU A 241 -1.70 2.93 -11.85
C LEU A 241 -2.09 3.97 -10.81
N LEU A 242 -3.20 3.78 -10.10
CA LEU A 242 -3.64 4.70 -9.05
C LEU A 242 -2.69 4.74 -7.86
N GLN A 243 -1.93 3.68 -7.63
CA GLN A 243 -0.96 3.62 -6.53
C GLN A 243 0.14 4.68 -6.64
N TYR A 244 0.43 5.21 -7.83
CA TYR A 244 1.36 6.32 -7.98
C TYR A 244 0.90 7.62 -7.29
N ILE A 245 -0.36 7.73 -6.88
CA ILE A 245 -0.88 8.85 -6.08
C ILE A 245 -0.14 8.93 -4.75
N GLU A 246 0.10 7.81 -4.09
CA GLU A 246 0.79 7.73 -2.80
C GLU A 246 2.19 8.37 -2.83
N PRO A 247 3.15 7.89 -3.66
CA PRO A 247 4.47 8.49 -3.73
C PRO A 247 4.46 9.92 -4.28
N SER A 248 3.50 10.26 -5.15
CA SER A 248 3.35 11.64 -5.64
C SER A 248 2.98 12.60 -4.52
N LEU A 249 2.02 12.23 -3.67
CA LEU A 249 1.64 13.04 -2.51
C LEU A 249 2.77 13.12 -1.50
N ALA A 250 3.44 12.00 -1.20
CA ALA A 250 4.57 11.99 -0.28
C ALA A 250 5.71 12.89 -0.78
N PHE A 251 6.00 12.88 -2.08
CA PHE A 251 7.00 13.75 -2.71
C PHE A 251 6.62 15.24 -2.62
N LEU A 252 5.36 15.57 -2.89
CA LEU A 252 4.87 16.96 -2.76
C LEU A 252 4.89 17.43 -1.31
N LEU A 253 4.51 16.58 -0.35
CA LEU A 253 4.59 16.89 1.07
C LEU A 253 6.03 17.12 1.53
N ALA A 254 6.98 16.29 1.06
CA ALA A 254 8.40 16.46 1.38
C ALA A 254 8.90 17.86 1.00
N ILE A 255 8.54 18.33 -0.19
CA ILE A 255 8.96 19.65 -0.69
C ILE A 255 8.19 20.79 -0.02
N TYR A 256 6.86 20.76 -0.08
CA TYR A 256 6.03 21.92 0.27
C TYR A 256 5.70 22.01 1.76
N TRP A 257 5.67 20.89 2.47
CA TRP A 257 5.34 20.85 3.90
C TRP A 257 6.57 20.69 4.78
N PHE A 258 7.48 19.77 4.42
CA PHE A 258 8.68 19.51 5.20
C PHE A 258 9.89 20.36 4.77
N GLY A 259 9.78 21.13 3.67
CA GLY A 259 10.83 22.03 3.20
C GLY A 259 12.07 21.32 2.65
N GLU A 260 11.93 20.04 2.25
CA GLU A 260 13.05 19.31 1.66
C GLU A 260 13.41 19.87 0.27
N THR A 261 14.70 19.90 -0.03
CA THR A 261 15.16 20.26 -1.37
C THR A 261 14.81 19.16 -2.36
N PRO A 262 14.11 19.51 -3.48
CA PRO A 262 13.71 18.51 -4.47
C PRO A 262 14.95 17.87 -5.12
N ASP A 263 15.01 16.55 -5.08
CA ASP A 263 16.01 15.78 -5.82
C ASP A 263 15.67 15.86 -7.33
N PRO A 264 16.57 16.40 -8.18
CA PRO A 264 16.32 16.53 -9.62
C PRO A 264 16.03 15.19 -10.31
N ILE A 265 16.71 14.11 -9.89
CA ILE A 265 16.54 12.78 -10.47
C ILE A 265 15.14 12.25 -10.16
N LYS A 266 14.70 12.36 -8.90
CA LYS A 266 13.33 12.00 -8.51
C LYS A 266 12.30 12.85 -9.23
N THR A 267 12.52 14.15 -9.33
CA THR A 267 11.60 15.08 -10.01
C THR A 267 11.35 14.68 -11.46
N VAL A 268 12.41 14.36 -12.22
CA VAL A 268 12.28 13.86 -13.60
C VAL A 268 11.56 12.51 -13.63
N GLY A 269 11.90 11.58 -12.72
CA GLY A 269 11.18 10.29 -12.59
C GLY A 269 9.69 10.48 -12.36
N PHE A 270 9.29 11.40 -11.47
CA PHE A 270 7.89 11.74 -11.22
C PHE A 270 7.21 12.38 -12.43
N ALA A 271 7.90 13.24 -13.17
CA ALA A 271 7.36 13.84 -14.40
C ALA A 271 6.94 12.78 -15.42
N PHE A 272 7.74 11.72 -15.63
CA PHE A 272 7.37 10.59 -16.46
C PHE A 272 6.13 9.86 -15.94
N VAL A 273 6.07 9.61 -14.64
CA VAL A 273 4.91 8.95 -14.00
C VAL A 273 3.65 9.81 -14.17
N TRP A 274 3.72 11.10 -13.90
CA TRP A 274 2.57 12.00 -14.04
C TRP A 274 2.11 12.11 -15.49
N ALA A 275 3.02 12.18 -16.45
CA ALA A 275 2.67 12.10 -17.87
C ALA A 275 1.93 10.79 -18.18
N GLY A 276 2.41 9.65 -17.66
CA GLY A 276 1.74 8.36 -17.82
C GLY A 276 0.34 8.33 -17.21
N LEU A 277 0.16 8.85 -16.00
CA LEU A 277 -1.14 8.95 -15.35
C LEU A 277 -2.11 9.80 -16.17
N LEU A 278 -1.69 10.99 -16.63
CA LEU A 278 -2.50 11.85 -17.48
C LEU A 278 -2.94 11.14 -18.76
N VAL A 279 -2.02 10.45 -19.44
CA VAL A 279 -2.35 9.66 -20.64
C VAL A 279 -3.36 8.56 -20.32
N SER A 280 -3.26 7.92 -19.16
CA SER A 280 -4.20 6.87 -18.78
C SER A 280 -5.63 7.35 -18.56
N LEU A 281 -5.81 8.64 -18.26
CA LEU A 281 -7.11 9.28 -18.04
C LEU A 281 -7.77 9.76 -19.33
N VAL A 282 -7.01 9.94 -20.43
CA VAL A 282 -7.57 10.44 -21.71
C VAL A 282 -8.30 9.31 -22.44
N PRO A 283 -9.61 9.43 -22.72
CA PRO A 283 -10.36 8.42 -23.47
C PRO A 283 -10.06 8.52 -24.98
N LEU A 284 -9.00 7.85 -25.44
CA LEU A 284 -8.60 7.87 -26.87
C LEU A 284 -9.67 7.32 -27.82
N HIS A 285 -10.71 6.66 -27.34
CA HIS A 285 -11.85 6.25 -28.16
C HIS A 285 -12.63 7.42 -28.78
N ARG A 286 -12.53 8.62 -28.23
CA ARG A 286 -13.17 9.82 -28.82
C ARG A 286 -12.42 10.39 -29.99
N LEU A 287 -11.14 10.11 -30.19
CA LEU A 287 -10.32 10.62 -31.27
C LEU A 287 -10.43 9.81 -32.57
N LYS A 288 -11.02 8.60 -32.54
CA LYS A 288 -11.22 7.75 -33.72
C LYS A 288 -12.62 7.85 -34.40
N ARG A 289 -13.51 8.69 -33.93
CA ARG A 289 -14.70 9.07 -34.69
C ARG A 289 -14.35 10.24 -35.63
N GLN A 290 -13.66 9.93 -36.73
CA GLN A 290 -13.80 10.76 -37.93
C GLN A 290 -15.23 10.56 -38.46
N PRO A 291 -15.94 11.60 -38.88
CA PRO A 291 -17.22 11.45 -39.51
C PRO A 291 -17.00 10.66 -40.81
N GLN A 292 -17.62 9.48 -40.92
CA GLN A 292 -17.83 8.87 -42.22
C GLN A 292 -18.71 9.84 -43.00
N GLY A 293 -18.10 10.43 -44.05
CA GLY A 293 -18.78 11.33 -44.95
C GLY A 293 -20.02 10.62 -45.51
N GLU A 294 -21.14 11.29 -45.50
CA GLU A 294 -22.34 10.91 -46.24
C GLU A 294 -21.96 10.77 -47.71
N PRO A 295 -22.31 9.66 -48.36
CA PRO A 295 -22.26 9.62 -49.82
C PRO A 295 -23.38 10.51 -50.39
N ARG A 296 -23.00 11.40 -51.31
CA ARG A 296 -23.91 12.17 -52.15
C ARG A 296 -24.67 11.25 -53.10
#